data_a3c066f95df9f51a4f59267eec6aedb1
#
_entry.id   a3c066f95df9f51a4f59267eec6aedb1
#
_cell.length_a   1.000
_cell.length_b   1.000
_cell.length_c   1.000
_cell.angle_alpha   90.00
_cell.angle_beta   90.00
_cell.angle_gamma   90.00
#
_symmetry.space_group_name_H-M   'P 1'
#
loop_
_entity.id
_entity.type
_entity.pdbx_description
1 polymer ?
#
loop_
_entity_poly.entity_id
_entity_poly.type
_entity_poly.pdbx_seq_one_letter_code
_entity_poly.pdbx_strand_id
1 'polypeptide(L)'
;MDLVIRNGRSEHGQPIELGITAGVITAVSSPNTLPPAAQEIDAQGGMISPAFIESHFHLENALLWDGLINQSGTLEEAIEIYAKVKHDLTVEDIVARAGMVVKTAVANGTLWLRSHVDIDHIARLSILRGVAAAREAYRDLIDIQLVAFPQLGLAQNPEAVEMMWQAMENGCDLVGGMPHGEKTMDDAAKHIDIAFEIAQKYDVDIDMHIDETDDPYWHSLELLADKTVETGWQGRVTAGHCCAMSAWDDKMAARIIDKVKAADIHIITNAPINSMLEGRHSGYPKPRGIARVKELLEAGVNVVCGQDDLQNMFYPFGKMDPLEVALITAHLAHLGAPHEIEAAFNMPRYHAARMWGLYNYGVFVGAAANLVILEAETAVQALRQQPANRTVIRNGRVLTERKAETIWHMSN
;
A
#
# COMPACT_ATOMS: atom_id res chain seq x y z
N MET A 1 -29.40 4.08 -17.32
CA MET A 1 -28.15 3.47 -16.88
C MET A 1 -27.19 3.47 -18.05
N ASP A 2 -25.95 3.87 -17.82
CA ASP A 2 -24.94 3.89 -18.87
C ASP A 2 -24.29 2.52 -19.02
N LEU A 3 -24.12 1.81 -17.87
CA LEU A 3 -23.54 0.50 -17.79
C LEU A 3 -24.36 -0.39 -16.83
N VAL A 4 -24.56 -1.67 -17.22
CA VAL A 4 -25.03 -2.72 -16.31
C VAL A 4 -24.02 -3.86 -16.28
N ILE A 5 -23.66 -4.30 -15.07
CA ILE A 5 -22.85 -5.50 -14.86
C ILE A 5 -23.81 -6.64 -14.50
N ARG A 6 -23.85 -7.67 -15.33
CA ARG A 6 -24.72 -8.83 -15.18
C ARG A 6 -23.95 -10.06 -14.68
N ASN A 7 -24.70 -11.02 -14.15
CA ASN A 7 -24.17 -12.33 -13.75
C ASN A 7 -22.98 -12.21 -12.77
N GLY A 8 -22.96 -11.16 -11.93
CA GLY A 8 -21.95 -10.97 -10.92
C GLY A 8 -22.30 -11.62 -9.59
N ARG A 9 -21.35 -11.65 -8.68
CA ARG A 9 -21.52 -12.07 -7.29
C ARG A 9 -21.00 -10.98 -6.34
N SER A 10 -21.63 -10.88 -5.18
CA SER A 10 -21.07 -10.13 -4.04
C SER A 10 -19.84 -10.86 -3.47
N GLU A 11 -19.12 -10.22 -2.58
CA GLU A 11 -17.97 -10.82 -1.87
C GLU A 11 -18.33 -12.03 -0.99
N HIS A 12 -19.63 -12.19 -0.67
CA HIS A 12 -20.17 -13.35 0.03
C HIS A 12 -20.78 -14.41 -0.90
N GLY A 13 -20.59 -14.27 -2.22
CA GLY A 13 -21.03 -15.25 -3.23
C GLY A 13 -22.50 -15.13 -3.66
N GLN A 14 -23.24 -14.11 -3.18
CA GLN A 14 -24.63 -13.91 -3.58
C GLN A 14 -24.71 -13.35 -4.99
N PRO A 15 -25.55 -13.91 -5.89
CA PRO A 15 -25.73 -13.39 -7.24
C PRO A 15 -26.31 -11.96 -7.21
N ILE A 16 -25.68 -11.04 -7.92
CA ILE A 16 -26.08 -9.63 -8.03
C ILE A 16 -25.92 -9.09 -9.44
N GLU A 17 -26.64 -8.00 -9.74
CA GLU A 17 -26.43 -7.10 -10.87
C GLU A 17 -26.16 -5.69 -10.37
N LEU A 18 -25.33 -4.95 -11.07
CA LEU A 18 -25.08 -3.54 -10.78
C LEU A 18 -25.52 -2.65 -11.93
N GLY A 19 -26.29 -1.61 -11.60
CA GLY A 19 -26.60 -0.51 -12.53
C GLY A 19 -25.77 0.71 -12.21
N ILE A 20 -25.17 1.31 -13.23
CA ILE A 20 -24.23 2.45 -13.11
C ILE A 20 -24.73 3.57 -14.02
N THR A 21 -24.73 4.81 -13.48
CA THR A 21 -25.07 6.03 -14.22
C THR A 21 -24.09 7.13 -13.83
N ALA A 22 -23.51 7.80 -14.81
CA ALA A 22 -22.55 8.90 -14.62
C ALA A 22 -21.40 8.53 -13.63
N GLY A 23 -20.90 7.29 -13.73
CA GLY A 23 -19.79 6.82 -12.90
C GLY A 23 -20.15 6.42 -11.46
N VAL A 24 -21.45 6.45 -11.09
CA VAL A 24 -21.95 6.10 -9.74
C VAL A 24 -22.80 4.84 -9.82
N ILE A 25 -22.70 3.96 -8.82
CA ILE A 25 -23.60 2.82 -8.67
C ILE A 25 -24.98 3.33 -8.27
N THR A 26 -25.95 3.13 -9.15
CA THR A 26 -27.35 3.62 -8.93
C THR A 26 -28.29 2.48 -8.56
N ALA A 27 -27.89 1.22 -8.77
CA ALA A 27 -28.65 0.05 -8.37
C ALA A 27 -27.72 -1.12 -8.02
N VAL A 28 -28.10 -1.87 -6.97
CA VAL A 28 -27.58 -3.19 -6.63
C VAL A 28 -28.83 -4.10 -6.52
N SER A 29 -28.95 -5.08 -7.39
CA SER A 29 -30.21 -5.82 -7.56
C SER A 29 -29.96 -7.32 -7.70
N SER A 30 -31.04 -8.09 -7.57
CA SER A 30 -31.05 -9.51 -7.92
C SER A 30 -30.90 -9.72 -9.43
N PRO A 31 -30.41 -10.88 -9.90
CA PRO A 31 -30.24 -11.17 -11.31
C PRO A 31 -31.51 -10.98 -12.16
N ASN A 32 -31.34 -10.48 -13.38
CA ASN A 32 -32.40 -10.27 -14.38
C ASN A 32 -33.50 -9.28 -13.97
N THR A 33 -33.20 -8.33 -13.06
CA THR A 33 -34.16 -7.31 -12.61
C THR A 33 -33.88 -5.92 -13.19
N LEU A 34 -32.65 -5.64 -13.60
CA LEU A 34 -32.30 -4.35 -14.19
C LEU A 34 -32.69 -4.29 -15.68
N PRO A 35 -33.20 -3.13 -16.16
CA PRO A 35 -33.48 -2.95 -17.58
C PRO A 35 -32.17 -2.99 -18.41
N PRO A 36 -32.26 -3.18 -19.73
CA PRO A 36 -31.11 -3.04 -20.62
C PRO A 36 -30.45 -1.67 -20.50
N ALA A 37 -29.12 -1.62 -20.65
CA ALA A 37 -28.32 -0.40 -20.62
C ALA A 37 -27.62 -0.16 -21.95
N ALA A 38 -27.00 1.02 -22.10
CA ALA A 38 -26.21 1.37 -23.29
C ALA A 38 -24.99 0.44 -23.46
N GLN A 39 -24.42 0.02 -22.33
CA GLN A 39 -23.34 -0.98 -22.27
C GLN A 39 -23.68 -2.05 -21.23
N GLU A 40 -23.38 -3.29 -21.54
CA GLU A 40 -23.52 -4.40 -20.61
C GLU A 40 -22.22 -5.22 -20.52
N ILE A 41 -21.86 -5.62 -19.31
CA ILE A 41 -20.72 -6.50 -19.03
C ILE A 41 -21.27 -7.78 -18.39
N ASP A 42 -20.90 -8.93 -18.93
CA ASP A 42 -21.16 -10.23 -18.30
C ASP A 42 -19.98 -10.57 -17.37
N ALA A 43 -20.22 -10.55 -16.07
CA ALA A 43 -19.24 -10.93 -15.06
C ALA A 43 -19.00 -12.45 -14.99
N GLN A 44 -19.75 -13.27 -15.74
CA GLN A 44 -19.57 -14.73 -15.85
C GLN A 44 -19.53 -15.46 -14.50
N GLY A 45 -20.30 -15.01 -13.53
CA GLY A 45 -20.28 -15.54 -12.17
C GLY A 45 -19.13 -15.01 -11.30
N GLY A 46 -18.33 -14.10 -11.82
CA GLY A 46 -17.22 -13.48 -11.08
C GLY A 46 -17.67 -12.54 -9.97
N MET A 47 -16.83 -12.41 -8.96
CA MET A 47 -17.06 -11.53 -7.82
C MET A 47 -16.80 -10.07 -8.22
N ILE A 48 -17.75 -9.20 -7.93
CA ILE A 48 -17.61 -7.75 -8.09
C ILE A 48 -17.11 -7.18 -6.76
N SER A 49 -15.93 -6.57 -6.79
CA SER A 49 -15.26 -5.96 -5.66
C SER A 49 -15.00 -4.48 -5.95
N PRO A 50 -14.95 -3.60 -4.93
CA PRO A 50 -14.28 -2.33 -5.13
C PRO A 50 -12.83 -2.57 -5.53
N ALA A 51 -12.28 -1.68 -6.35
CA ALA A 51 -10.91 -1.77 -6.83
C ALA A 51 -9.89 -1.64 -5.69
N PHE A 52 -8.71 -2.22 -5.84
CA PHE A 52 -7.68 -2.27 -4.81
C PHE A 52 -6.97 -0.93 -4.62
N ILE A 53 -6.32 -0.81 -3.47
CA ILE A 53 -5.49 0.32 -3.06
C ILE A 53 -4.10 -0.22 -2.74
N GLU A 54 -3.07 0.29 -3.41
CA GLU A 54 -1.67 0.09 -3.01
C GLU A 54 -1.31 1.15 -1.96
N SER A 55 -1.10 0.69 -0.74
CA SER A 55 -1.01 1.57 0.42
C SER A 55 0.39 2.12 0.68
N HIS A 56 1.43 1.47 0.13
CA HIS A 56 2.82 1.82 0.38
C HIS A 56 3.71 1.38 -0.77
N PHE A 57 4.29 2.33 -1.48
CA PHE A 57 5.11 2.07 -2.64
C PHE A 57 6.16 3.16 -2.87
N HIS A 58 7.20 2.86 -3.68
CA HIS A 58 8.24 3.79 -4.12
C HIS A 58 8.32 3.80 -5.64
N LEU A 59 7.61 4.75 -6.29
CA LEU A 59 7.54 4.82 -7.76
C LEU A 59 8.86 5.22 -8.40
N GLU A 60 9.68 6.01 -7.72
CA GLU A 60 10.92 6.56 -8.26
C GLU A 60 12.01 5.52 -8.44
N ASN A 61 12.05 4.51 -7.56
CA ASN A 61 13.08 3.47 -7.58
C ASN A 61 12.60 2.14 -8.18
N ALA A 62 11.32 2.01 -8.50
CA ALA A 62 10.76 0.80 -9.08
C ALA A 62 11.43 0.45 -10.42
N LEU A 63 11.64 -0.85 -10.66
CA LEU A 63 12.24 -1.40 -11.90
C LEU A 63 13.70 -0.96 -12.13
N LEU A 64 14.45 -0.63 -11.08
CA LEU A 64 15.87 -0.26 -11.15
C LEU A 64 16.80 -1.47 -10.92
N TRP A 65 16.34 -2.71 -11.17
CA TRP A 65 17.12 -3.91 -10.90
C TRP A 65 18.39 -4.07 -11.78
N ASP A 66 18.31 -3.65 -13.04
CA ASP A 66 19.37 -3.88 -14.00
C ASP A 66 20.68 -3.18 -13.62
N GLY A 67 21.67 -3.98 -13.19
CA GLY A 67 23.00 -3.51 -12.82
C GLY A 67 23.17 -3.03 -11.38
N LEU A 68 22.09 -2.98 -10.58
CA LEU A 68 22.09 -2.51 -9.19
C LEU A 68 21.81 -3.67 -8.23
N ILE A 69 22.79 -4.57 -8.08
CA ILE A 69 22.65 -5.82 -7.33
C ILE A 69 23.01 -5.60 -5.86
N ASN A 70 22.07 -5.81 -4.95
CA ASN A 70 22.28 -5.92 -3.51
C ASN A 70 22.80 -7.33 -3.19
N GLN A 71 24.07 -7.45 -2.83
CA GLN A 71 24.75 -8.74 -2.60
C GLN A 71 24.43 -9.32 -1.21
N SER A 72 24.39 -8.51 -0.19
CA SER A 72 24.05 -8.94 1.19
C SER A 72 22.57 -9.20 1.37
N GLY A 73 21.73 -8.52 0.58
CA GLY A 73 20.28 -8.50 0.72
C GLY A 73 19.81 -7.74 1.95
N THR A 74 20.64 -6.82 2.48
CA THR A 74 20.29 -5.98 3.63
C THR A 74 19.69 -4.65 3.19
N LEU A 75 18.93 -4.01 4.08
CA LEU A 75 18.37 -2.67 3.86
C LEU A 75 19.49 -1.63 3.71
N GLU A 76 20.53 -1.72 4.52
CA GLU A 76 21.64 -0.78 4.52
C GLU A 76 22.37 -0.76 3.17
N GLU A 77 22.71 -1.94 2.61
CA GLU A 77 23.33 -2.01 1.29
C GLU A 77 22.41 -1.47 0.19
N ALA A 78 21.10 -1.73 0.27
CA ALA A 78 20.13 -1.19 -0.68
C ALA A 78 20.10 0.35 -0.66
N ILE A 79 20.07 0.97 0.54
CA ILE A 79 20.13 2.42 0.72
C ILE A 79 21.44 2.99 0.15
N GLU A 80 22.57 2.34 0.43
CA GLU A 80 23.88 2.77 -0.11
C GLU A 80 23.95 2.71 -1.64
N ILE A 81 23.38 1.67 -2.25
CA ILE A 81 23.30 1.53 -3.71
C ILE A 81 22.43 2.65 -4.29
N TYR A 82 21.24 2.84 -3.71
CA TYR A 82 20.30 3.86 -4.19
C TYR A 82 20.89 5.28 -4.05
N ALA A 83 21.53 5.60 -2.93
CA ALA A 83 22.17 6.89 -2.72
C ALA A 83 23.24 7.23 -3.78
N LYS A 84 23.90 6.24 -4.38
CA LYS A 84 24.90 6.45 -5.44
C LYS A 84 24.30 6.77 -6.80
N VAL A 85 23.05 6.35 -7.07
CA VAL A 85 22.45 6.45 -8.41
C VAL A 85 21.29 7.43 -8.50
N LYS A 86 20.65 7.76 -7.39
CA LYS A 86 19.41 8.57 -7.40
C LYS A 86 19.58 9.99 -7.94
N HIS A 87 20.80 10.57 -7.88
CA HIS A 87 21.07 11.89 -8.45
C HIS A 87 21.08 11.90 -9.99
N ASP A 88 21.27 10.75 -10.64
CA ASP A 88 21.29 10.59 -12.09
C ASP A 88 19.89 10.31 -12.68
N LEU A 89 18.88 10.04 -11.84
CA LEU A 89 17.53 9.75 -12.30
C LEU A 89 16.88 10.99 -12.91
N THR A 90 16.48 10.88 -14.18
CA THR A 90 15.80 11.97 -14.89
C THR A 90 14.28 11.89 -14.70
N VAL A 91 13.59 13.01 -14.92
CA VAL A 91 12.12 13.05 -14.90
C VAL A 91 11.54 12.08 -15.94
N GLU A 92 12.12 12.04 -17.13
CA GLU A 92 11.67 11.18 -18.23
C GLU A 92 11.81 9.69 -17.89
N ASP A 93 12.92 9.29 -17.25
CA ASP A 93 13.15 7.93 -16.80
C ASP A 93 12.13 7.53 -15.71
N ILE A 94 11.95 8.36 -14.68
CA ILE A 94 10.97 8.12 -13.63
C ILE A 94 9.56 7.97 -14.20
N VAL A 95 9.13 8.89 -15.09
CA VAL A 95 7.80 8.83 -15.73
C VAL A 95 7.64 7.55 -16.55
N ALA A 96 8.66 7.12 -17.27
CA ALA A 96 8.60 5.90 -18.10
C ALA A 96 8.45 4.64 -17.23
N ARG A 97 9.27 4.48 -16.18
CA ARG A 97 9.21 3.34 -15.25
C ARG A 97 7.92 3.35 -14.43
N ALA A 98 7.54 4.48 -13.87
CA ALA A 98 6.27 4.65 -13.17
C ALA A 98 5.08 4.29 -14.06
N GLY A 99 5.12 4.60 -15.35
CA GLY A 99 4.09 4.23 -16.31
C GLY A 99 3.96 2.71 -16.52
N MET A 100 5.05 1.97 -16.49
CA MET A 100 5.01 0.50 -16.52
C MET A 100 4.38 -0.06 -15.24
N VAL A 101 4.77 0.48 -14.08
CA VAL A 101 4.21 0.11 -12.78
C VAL A 101 2.70 0.39 -12.73
N VAL A 102 2.27 1.61 -13.05
CA VAL A 102 0.87 2.03 -13.04
C VAL A 102 0.02 1.13 -13.93
N LYS A 103 0.45 0.87 -15.18
CA LYS A 103 -0.30 -0.01 -16.09
C LYS A 103 -0.43 -1.43 -15.54
N THR A 104 0.62 -1.95 -14.91
CA THR A 104 0.61 -3.27 -14.27
C THR A 104 -0.33 -3.29 -13.06
N ALA A 105 -0.26 -2.29 -12.19
CA ALA A 105 -1.12 -2.13 -11.02
C ALA A 105 -2.60 -2.05 -11.41
N VAL A 106 -2.92 -1.20 -12.40
CA VAL A 106 -4.30 -1.05 -12.92
C VAL A 106 -4.79 -2.36 -13.53
N ALA A 107 -3.97 -3.06 -14.33
CA ALA A 107 -4.34 -4.36 -14.89
C ALA A 107 -4.60 -5.42 -13.80
N ASN A 108 -4.01 -5.25 -12.61
CA ASN A 108 -4.26 -6.08 -11.43
C ASN A 108 -5.38 -5.55 -10.52
N GLY A 109 -6.07 -4.46 -10.89
CA GLY A 109 -7.25 -3.95 -10.20
C GLY A 109 -6.99 -2.80 -9.24
N THR A 110 -5.78 -2.23 -9.19
CA THR A 110 -5.42 -1.11 -8.32
C THR A 110 -5.79 0.23 -8.97
N LEU A 111 -6.56 1.06 -8.26
CA LEU A 111 -6.95 2.40 -8.73
C LEU A 111 -6.48 3.55 -7.81
N TRP A 112 -5.84 3.25 -6.70
CA TRP A 112 -5.20 4.21 -5.78
C TRP A 112 -3.83 3.69 -5.38
N LEU A 113 -2.84 4.57 -5.34
CA LEU A 113 -1.47 4.24 -4.99
C LEU A 113 -0.88 5.37 -4.14
N ARG A 114 -0.30 5.04 -2.98
CA ARG A 114 0.47 5.96 -2.15
C ARG A 114 1.95 5.70 -2.38
N SER A 115 2.67 6.72 -2.89
CA SER A 115 4.11 6.64 -3.15
C SER A 115 4.88 7.50 -2.17
N HIS A 116 5.80 6.90 -1.44
CA HIS A 116 6.84 7.60 -0.71
C HIS A 116 7.85 8.12 -1.74
N VAL A 117 8.26 9.38 -1.59
CA VAL A 117 9.16 10.06 -2.52
C VAL A 117 10.36 10.51 -1.75
N ASP A 118 11.54 10.02 -2.10
CA ASP A 118 12.77 10.33 -1.38
C ASP A 118 13.13 11.82 -1.48
N ILE A 119 13.27 12.46 -0.31
CA ILE A 119 13.56 13.88 -0.12
C ILE A 119 14.81 14.02 0.72
N ASP A 120 15.93 14.36 0.10
CA ASP A 120 17.21 14.52 0.78
C ASP A 120 18.14 15.52 0.09
N HIS A 121 19.34 15.68 0.65
CA HIS A 121 20.35 16.58 0.13
C HIS A 121 21.06 16.06 -1.15
N ILE A 122 20.94 14.78 -1.50
CA ILE A 122 21.59 14.18 -2.69
C ILE A 122 20.76 14.51 -3.95
N ALA A 123 19.52 14.06 -3.98
CA ALA A 123 18.63 14.26 -5.12
C ALA A 123 17.78 15.54 -4.99
N ARG A 124 17.73 16.14 -3.80
CA ARG A 124 16.92 17.32 -3.49
C ARG A 124 15.43 17.07 -3.86
N LEU A 125 14.88 17.92 -4.72
CA LEU A 125 13.50 17.79 -5.22
C LEU A 125 13.42 17.20 -6.65
N SER A 126 14.52 16.67 -7.21
CA SER A 126 14.49 16.14 -8.58
C SER A 126 13.61 14.90 -8.68
N ILE A 127 13.69 14.02 -7.68
CA ILE A 127 12.84 12.83 -7.57
C ILE A 127 11.36 13.22 -7.47
N LEU A 128 11.02 14.15 -6.59
CA LEU A 128 9.65 14.65 -6.44
C LEU A 128 9.09 15.17 -7.78
N ARG A 129 9.88 15.95 -8.53
CA ARG A 129 9.46 16.43 -9.87
C ARG A 129 9.15 15.27 -10.81
N GLY A 130 9.95 14.21 -10.80
CA GLY A 130 9.73 13.02 -11.62
C GLY A 130 8.44 12.27 -11.25
N VAL A 131 8.23 12.01 -9.95
CA VAL A 131 7.03 11.29 -9.49
C VAL A 131 5.76 12.15 -9.64
N ALA A 132 5.84 13.46 -9.39
CA ALA A 132 4.73 14.38 -9.62
C ALA A 132 4.35 14.46 -11.12
N ALA A 133 5.34 14.45 -12.03
CA ALA A 133 5.09 14.36 -13.46
C ALA A 133 4.44 13.03 -13.86
N ALA A 134 4.84 11.91 -13.23
CA ALA A 134 4.20 10.62 -13.43
C ALA A 134 2.74 10.63 -12.92
N ARG A 135 2.47 11.18 -11.73
CA ARG A 135 1.11 11.37 -11.20
C ARG A 135 0.21 12.08 -12.20
N GLU A 136 0.68 13.19 -12.75
CA GLU A 136 -0.09 13.96 -13.74
C GLU A 136 -0.26 13.20 -15.06
N ALA A 137 0.76 12.52 -15.56
CA ALA A 137 0.72 11.76 -16.80
C ALA A 137 -0.28 10.58 -16.76
N TYR A 138 -0.48 9.98 -15.60
CA TYR A 138 -1.32 8.79 -15.43
C TYR A 138 -2.60 9.02 -14.61
N ARG A 139 -2.98 10.28 -14.33
CA ARG A 139 -4.16 10.66 -13.53
C ARG A 139 -5.48 10.05 -14.02
N ASP A 140 -5.60 9.77 -15.31
CA ASP A 140 -6.81 9.17 -15.88
C ASP A 140 -6.93 7.67 -15.58
N LEU A 141 -5.84 7.03 -15.15
CA LEU A 141 -5.77 5.60 -14.84
C LEU A 141 -5.85 5.31 -13.34
N ILE A 142 -5.19 6.12 -12.51
CA ILE A 142 -5.01 5.86 -11.09
C ILE A 142 -4.88 7.17 -10.32
N ASP A 143 -5.34 7.20 -9.07
CA ASP A 143 -5.08 8.29 -8.14
C ASP A 143 -3.79 8.01 -7.36
N ILE A 144 -2.84 8.96 -7.35
CA ILE A 144 -1.56 8.81 -6.66
C ILE A 144 -1.42 9.87 -5.59
N GLN A 145 -1.19 9.46 -4.33
CA GLN A 145 -0.75 10.31 -3.23
C GLN A 145 0.77 10.27 -3.10
N LEU A 146 1.38 11.42 -2.81
CA LEU A 146 2.82 11.58 -2.63
C LEU A 146 3.14 11.89 -1.16
N VAL A 147 4.00 11.06 -0.57
CA VAL A 147 4.52 11.24 0.79
C VAL A 147 5.94 11.78 0.71
N ALA A 148 6.21 12.92 1.34
CA ALA A 148 7.59 13.43 1.45
C ALA A 148 8.38 12.52 2.39
N PHE A 149 9.37 11.78 1.89
CA PHE A 149 10.07 10.73 2.62
C PHE A 149 11.57 11.03 2.81
N PRO A 150 12.02 11.38 4.04
CA PRO A 150 13.40 11.70 4.32
C PRO A 150 14.21 10.44 4.72
N GLN A 151 14.55 9.58 3.76
CA GLN A 151 15.24 8.31 4.01
C GLN A 151 16.56 8.44 4.77
N LEU A 152 17.29 9.56 4.61
CA LEU A 152 18.58 9.80 5.26
C LEU A 152 18.47 10.52 6.61
N GLY A 153 17.27 10.61 7.20
CA GLY A 153 17.01 11.19 8.51
C GLY A 153 16.85 12.72 8.52
N LEU A 154 16.33 13.24 9.63
CA LEU A 154 16.02 14.66 9.86
C LEU A 154 16.77 15.24 11.06
N ALA A 155 16.94 14.47 12.14
CA ALA A 155 17.36 14.99 13.45
C ALA A 155 18.75 15.67 13.43
N GLN A 156 19.65 15.20 12.57
CA GLN A 156 21.01 15.70 12.42
C GLN A 156 21.24 16.38 11.06
N ASN A 157 20.18 16.59 10.26
CA ASN A 157 20.27 17.08 8.89
C ASN A 157 19.33 18.29 8.64
N PRO A 158 19.74 19.52 9.03
CA PRO A 158 18.91 20.71 8.82
C PRO A 158 18.57 20.97 7.35
N GLU A 159 19.41 20.55 6.39
CA GLU A 159 19.14 20.70 4.97
C GLU A 159 17.99 19.77 4.54
N ALA A 160 17.92 18.54 5.06
CA ALA A 160 16.80 17.65 4.81
C ALA A 160 15.49 18.22 5.40
N VAL A 161 15.53 18.85 6.57
CA VAL A 161 14.36 19.53 7.15
C VAL A 161 13.85 20.63 6.21
N GLU A 162 14.73 21.47 5.70
CA GLU A 162 14.37 22.51 4.73
C GLU A 162 13.78 21.91 3.44
N MET A 163 14.35 20.78 2.96
CA MET A 163 13.81 20.07 1.80
C MET A 163 12.43 19.51 2.05
N MET A 164 12.11 19.03 3.26
CA MET A 164 10.77 18.57 3.62
C MET A 164 9.72 19.69 3.54
N TRP A 165 10.04 20.88 4.05
CA TRP A 165 9.17 22.05 3.90
C TRP A 165 8.92 22.37 2.43
N GLN A 166 9.98 22.41 1.62
CA GLN A 166 9.88 22.65 0.18
C GLN A 166 9.10 21.55 -0.54
N ALA A 167 9.20 20.28 -0.12
CA ALA A 167 8.44 19.18 -0.72
C ALA A 167 6.94 19.36 -0.55
N MET A 168 6.49 19.82 0.63
CA MET A 168 5.07 20.13 0.84
C MET A 168 4.59 21.28 -0.05
N GLU A 169 5.39 22.31 -0.22
CA GLU A 169 5.08 23.44 -1.13
C GLU A 169 5.08 23.03 -2.60
N ASN A 170 5.76 21.93 -2.96
CA ASN A 170 5.86 21.40 -4.33
C ASN A 170 4.98 20.18 -4.60
N GLY A 171 3.97 19.93 -3.77
CA GLY A 171 2.86 19.04 -4.09
C GLY A 171 2.92 17.65 -3.50
N CYS A 172 3.70 17.42 -2.43
CA CYS A 172 3.47 16.27 -1.55
C CYS A 172 2.16 16.43 -0.80
N ASP A 173 1.46 15.33 -0.62
CA ASP A 173 0.15 15.27 0.04
C ASP A 173 0.26 14.93 1.52
N LEU A 174 1.31 14.20 1.93
CA LEU A 174 1.55 13.73 3.28
C LEU A 174 3.01 13.94 3.69
N VAL A 175 3.23 13.97 5.02
CA VAL A 175 4.56 13.99 5.62
C VAL A 175 4.97 12.57 5.98
N GLY A 176 6.15 12.16 5.53
CA GLY A 176 6.79 10.90 5.88
C GLY A 176 7.86 11.03 6.95
N GLY A 177 8.55 9.94 7.18
CA GLY A 177 9.67 9.86 8.12
C GLY A 177 10.27 8.45 8.16
N MET A 178 11.49 8.36 8.74
CA MET A 178 12.18 7.10 9.02
C MET A 178 12.94 7.24 10.36
N PRO A 179 12.23 7.31 11.50
CA PRO A 179 12.87 7.58 12.80
C PRO A 179 13.90 6.54 13.23
N HIS A 180 13.68 5.25 12.89
CA HIS A 180 14.66 4.20 13.20
C HIS A 180 15.96 4.28 12.37
N GLY A 181 15.99 5.12 11.33
CA GLY A 181 17.22 5.47 10.60
C GLY A 181 18.10 6.50 11.31
N GLU A 182 17.64 7.09 12.40
CA GLU A 182 18.41 8.00 13.24
C GLU A 182 19.42 7.25 14.13
N LYS A 183 20.28 7.95 14.83
CA LYS A 183 21.34 7.32 15.65
C LYS A 183 20.85 6.81 16.99
N THR A 184 19.87 7.45 17.58
CA THR A 184 19.36 7.17 18.93
C THR A 184 17.83 7.34 18.98
N MET A 185 17.21 6.78 20.02
CA MET A 185 15.78 7.02 20.29
C MET A 185 15.45 8.49 20.56
N ASP A 186 16.39 9.26 21.14
CA ASP A 186 16.21 10.71 21.32
C ASP A 186 16.22 11.45 19.98
N ASP A 187 17.03 11.02 19.02
CA ASP A 187 17.03 11.59 17.67
C ASP A 187 15.77 11.13 16.90
N ALA A 188 15.30 9.90 17.11
CA ALA A 188 14.01 9.43 16.58
C ALA A 188 12.84 10.28 17.10
N ALA A 189 12.84 10.65 18.38
CA ALA A 189 11.84 11.56 18.94
C ALA A 189 11.86 12.94 18.27
N LYS A 190 13.06 13.52 18.05
CA LYS A 190 13.20 14.79 17.31
C LYS A 190 12.72 14.69 15.87
N HIS A 191 13.03 13.58 15.18
CA HIS A 191 12.54 13.32 13.83
C HIS A 191 11.01 13.35 13.78
N ILE A 192 10.36 12.65 14.72
CA ILE A 192 8.90 12.63 14.85
C ILE A 192 8.37 14.05 15.13
N ASP A 193 8.99 14.81 16.06
CA ASP A 193 8.59 16.18 16.37
C ASP A 193 8.62 17.08 15.13
N ILE A 194 9.71 17.02 14.34
CA ILE A 194 9.84 17.79 13.09
C ILE A 194 8.75 17.43 12.10
N ALA A 195 8.48 16.14 11.90
CA ALA A 195 7.44 15.70 10.97
C ALA A 195 6.05 16.17 11.41
N PHE A 196 5.73 16.13 12.71
CA PHE A 196 4.46 16.65 13.23
C PHE A 196 4.36 18.17 13.08
N GLU A 197 5.46 18.93 13.28
CA GLU A 197 5.48 20.38 13.05
C GLU A 197 5.09 20.71 11.60
N ILE A 198 5.68 19.99 10.63
CA ILE A 198 5.38 20.16 9.21
C ILE A 198 3.93 19.77 8.93
N ALA A 199 3.47 18.60 9.39
CA ALA A 199 2.13 18.11 9.16
C ALA A 199 1.06 19.07 9.74
N GLN A 200 1.27 19.59 10.94
CA GLN A 200 0.37 20.57 11.56
C GLN A 200 0.32 21.89 10.79
N LYS A 201 1.45 22.34 10.26
CA LYS A 201 1.52 23.58 9.47
C LYS A 201 0.68 23.52 8.20
N TYR A 202 0.70 22.37 7.51
CA TYR A 202 -0.03 22.18 6.25
C TYR A 202 -1.40 21.49 6.43
N ASP A 203 -1.73 21.08 7.66
CA ASP A 203 -2.94 20.30 8.00
C ASP A 203 -3.08 19.03 7.17
N VAL A 204 -1.99 18.24 7.10
CA VAL A 204 -1.90 17.00 6.32
C VAL A 204 -1.67 15.77 7.21
N ASP A 205 -1.92 14.60 6.68
CA ASP A 205 -1.70 13.33 7.36
C ASP A 205 -0.20 12.94 7.36
N ILE A 206 0.14 11.98 8.22
CA ILE A 206 1.50 11.46 8.39
C ILE A 206 1.54 10.00 7.98
N ASP A 207 2.60 9.61 7.24
CA ASP A 207 2.86 8.21 6.88
C ASP A 207 4.36 7.91 6.93
N MET A 208 4.81 7.21 7.99
CA MET A 208 6.24 6.98 8.29
C MET A 208 6.63 5.52 8.16
N HIS A 209 7.87 5.28 7.73
CA HIS A 209 8.57 4.01 7.92
C HIS A 209 8.95 3.90 9.39
N ILE A 210 8.40 2.94 10.10
CA ILE A 210 8.56 2.80 11.55
C ILE A 210 9.19 1.46 11.86
N ASP A 211 10.31 1.48 12.60
CA ASP A 211 10.94 0.30 13.18
C ASP A 211 11.12 -0.84 12.15
N GLU A 212 11.58 -0.48 10.92
CA GLU A 212 11.90 -1.44 9.85
C GLU A 212 13.28 -2.06 10.11
N THR A 213 13.31 -2.92 11.10
CA THR A 213 14.51 -3.62 11.58
C THR A 213 14.09 -4.79 12.46
N ASP A 214 14.97 -5.78 12.63
CA ASP A 214 14.82 -6.88 13.60
C ASP A 214 15.51 -6.59 14.96
N ASP A 215 16.03 -5.37 15.16
CA ASP A 215 16.61 -4.94 16.44
C ASP A 215 15.53 -4.47 17.42
N PRO A 216 15.30 -5.17 18.56
CA PRO A 216 14.29 -4.79 19.55
C PRO A 216 14.60 -3.48 20.28
N TYR A 217 15.78 -2.91 20.12
CA TYR A 217 16.10 -1.56 20.64
C TYR A 217 15.16 -0.50 20.07
N TRP A 218 14.77 -0.64 18.78
CA TRP A 218 13.91 0.30 18.11
C TRP A 218 12.45 0.07 18.49
N HIS A 219 11.83 1.12 19.02
CA HIS A 219 10.41 1.16 19.40
C HIS A 219 9.86 2.59 19.19
N SER A 220 10.23 3.20 18.07
CA SER A 220 9.74 4.52 17.70
C SER A 220 8.22 4.55 17.45
N LEU A 221 7.61 3.40 17.23
CA LEU A 221 6.15 3.24 17.20
C LEU A 221 5.48 3.72 18.50
N GLU A 222 6.12 3.49 19.67
CA GLU A 222 5.62 3.99 20.94
C GLU A 222 5.65 5.52 20.99
N LEU A 223 6.78 6.13 20.57
CA LEU A 223 6.93 7.58 20.51
C LEU A 223 5.91 8.22 19.55
N LEU A 224 5.70 7.58 18.39
CA LEU A 224 4.72 8.02 17.42
C LEU A 224 3.30 7.99 17.99
N ALA A 225 2.93 6.94 18.73
CA ALA A 225 1.62 6.81 19.35
C ALA A 225 1.40 7.89 20.43
N ASP A 226 2.41 8.12 21.28
CA ASP A 226 2.34 9.15 22.33
C ASP A 226 2.20 10.54 21.69
N LYS A 227 2.98 10.86 20.65
CA LYS A 227 2.92 12.13 19.92
C LYS A 227 1.58 12.34 19.22
N THR A 228 1.04 11.28 18.61
CA THR A 228 -0.28 11.31 17.95
C THR A 228 -1.39 11.73 18.92
N VAL A 229 -1.39 11.15 20.12
CA VAL A 229 -2.36 11.51 21.16
C VAL A 229 -2.13 12.92 21.69
N GLU A 230 -0.86 13.28 21.97
CA GLU A 230 -0.47 14.62 22.44
C GLU A 230 -0.98 15.73 21.52
N THR A 231 -0.86 15.52 20.21
CA THR A 231 -1.18 16.53 19.18
C THR A 231 -2.62 16.49 18.69
N GLY A 232 -3.41 15.48 19.08
CA GLY A 232 -4.77 15.31 18.60
C GLY A 232 -4.87 14.83 17.14
N TRP A 233 -3.86 14.09 16.64
CA TRP A 233 -3.76 13.61 15.25
C TRP A 233 -4.32 12.19 15.05
N GLN A 234 -5.16 11.69 15.96
CA GLN A 234 -5.76 10.36 15.88
C GLN A 234 -6.50 10.15 14.56
N GLY A 235 -6.31 8.97 13.94
CA GLY A 235 -6.90 8.61 12.65
C GLY A 235 -6.21 9.24 11.43
N ARG A 236 -5.15 10.06 11.65
CA ARG A 236 -4.40 10.77 10.60
C ARG A 236 -2.94 10.34 10.50
N VAL A 237 -2.55 9.30 11.23
CA VAL A 237 -1.18 8.79 11.29
C VAL A 237 -1.12 7.34 10.84
N THR A 238 -0.15 7.05 10.00
CA THR A 238 0.14 5.71 9.49
C THR A 238 1.58 5.33 9.84
N ALA A 239 1.79 4.10 10.28
CA ALA A 239 3.09 3.50 10.53
C ALA A 239 3.33 2.31 9.61
N GLY A 240 4.28 2.43 8.69
CA GLY A 240 4.71 1.37 7.80
C GLY A 240 5.71 0.42 8.46
N HIS A 241 5.77 -0.84 8.02
CA HIS A 241 6.69 -1.91 8.41
C HIS A 241 6.49 -2.43 9.82
N CYS A 242 6.94 -1.72 10.84
CA CYS A 242 6.87 -2.10 12.26
C CYS A 242 7.50 -3.47 12.55
N CYS A 243 8.60 -3.82 11.86
CA CYS A 243 9.23 -5.14 11.90
C CYS A 243 9.82 -5.49 13.26
N ALA A 244 10.37 -4.49 13.99
CA ALA A 244 10.94 -4.68 15.32
C ALA A 244 9.94 -5.29 16.33
N MET A 245 8.63 -5.14 16.09
CA MET A 245 7.59 -5.81 16.89
C MET A 245 7.80 -7.32 16.98
N SER A 246 8.38 -7.95 15.95
CA SER A 246 8.65 -9.40 15.93
C SER A 246 9.72 -9.82 16.95
N ALA A 247 10.56 -8.88 17.40
CA ALA A 247 11.65 -9.10 18.32
C ALA A 247 11.34 -8.61 19.75
N TRP A 248 10.24 -7.86 19.96
CA TRP A 248 9.81 -7.43 21.30
C TRP A 248 9.25 -8.58 22.12
N ASP A 249 9.42 -8.52 23.44
CA ASP A 249 8.69 -9.41 24.33
C ASP A 249 7.18 -9.11 24.32
N ASP A 250 6.38 -10.10 24.76
CA ASP A 250 4.92 -10.00 24.68
C ASP A 250 4.34 -8.86 25.53
N LYS A 251 4.99 -8.49 26.64
CA LYS A 251 4.52 -7.39 27.51
C LYS A 251 4.73 -6.04 26.84
N MET A 252 5.90 -5.85 26.22
CA MET A 252 6.22 -4.65 25.47
C MET A 252 5.30 -4.53 24.26
N ALA A 253 5.15 -5.60 23.49
CA ALA A 253 4.27 -5.62 22.33
C ALA A 253 2.82 -5.27 22.69
N ALA A 254 2.24 -5.93 23.70
CA ALA A 254 0.87 -5.66 24.15
C ALA A 254 0.68 -4.19 24.59
N ARG A 255 1.63 -3.65 25.38
CA ARG A 255 1.59 -2.25 25.83
C ARG A 255 1.63 -1.25 24.67
N ILE A 256 2.47 -1.50 23.66
CA ILE A 256 2.57 -0.61 22.51
C ILE A 256 1.36 -0.75 21.60
N ILE A 257 0.83 -1.96 21.40
CA ILE A 257 -0.42 -2.19 20.65
C ILE A 257 -1.59 -1.43 21.28
N ASP A 258 -1.71 -1.42 22.62
CA ASP A 258 -2.73 -0.63 23.31
C ASP A 258 -2.61 0.87 23.02
N LYS A 259 -1.38 1.41 23.00
CA LYS A 259 -1.13 2.81 22.65
C LYS A 259 -1.47 3.11 21.17
N VAL A 260 -1.05 2.24 20.24
CA VAL A 260 -1.38 2.34 18.81
C VAL A 260 -2.89 2.36 18.59
N LYS A 261 -3.61 1.50 19.31
CA LYS A 261 -5.08 1.46 19.30
C LYS A 261 -5.69 2.76 19.83
N ALA A 262 -5.20 3.26 20.95
CA ALA A 262 -5.70 4.50 21.56
C ALA A 262 -5.42 5.74 20.69
N ALA A 263 -4.31 5.72 19.95
CA ALA A 263 -3.91 6.75 19.00
C ALA A 263 -4.61 6.63 17.63
N ASP A 264 -5.42 5.59 17.41
CA ASP A 264 -6.06 5.27 16.11
C ASP A 264 -5.06 5.33 14.93
N ILE A 265 -3.84 4.81 15.14
CA ILE A 265 -2.80 4.71 14.11
C ILE A 265 -3.14 3.55 13.17
N HIS A 266 -2.98 3.77 11.87
CA HIS A 266 -3.04 2.73 10.86
C HIS A 266 -1.67 2.05 10.72
N ILE A 267 -1.64 0.72 10.64
CA ILE A 267 -0.40 -0.04 10.42
C ILE A 267 -0.38 -0.57 8.99
N ILE A 268 0.72 -0.34 8.27
CA ILE A 268 0.98 -0.95 6.96
C ILE A 268 2.03 -2.04 7.15
N THR A 269 1.68 -3.29 6.85
CA THR A 269 2.65 -4.38 6.79
C THR A 269 3.10 -4.61 5.35
N ASN A 270 4.39 -4.48 5.09
CA ASN A 270 5.00 -4.73 3.78
C ASN A 270 5.63 -6.13 3.76
N ALA A 271 4.80 -7.13 4.05
CA ALA A 271 5.23 -8.49 4.31
C ALA A 271 6.14 -9.11 3.22
N PRO A 272 5.93 -8.86 1.91
CA PRO A 272 6.83 -9.39 0.88
C PRO A 272 8.28 -8.96 1.05
N ILE A 273 8.52 -7.65 1.12
CA ILE A 273 9.87 -7.09 1.23
C ILE A 273 10.47 -7.34 2.62
N ASN A 274 9.71 -7.13 3.69
CA ASN A 274 10.23 -7.27 5.04
C ASN A 274 10.70 -8.70 5.32
N SER A 275 9.99 -9.72 4.83
CA SER A 275 10.44 -11.11 4.95
C SER A 275 11.74 -11.42 4.19
N MET A 276 12.13 -10.58 3.25
CA MET A 276 13.39 -10.67 2.51
C MET A 276 14.52 -9.89 3.17
N LEU A 277 14.23 -8.71 3.71
CA LEU A 277 15.24 -7.83 4.33
C LEU A 277 15.58 -8.26 5.75
N GLU A 278 14.56 -8.58 6.56
CA GLU A 278 14.73 -8.89 7.97
C GLU A 278 15.30 -10.28 8.24
N GLY A 279 15.86 -10.49 9.43
CA GLY A 279 16.42 -11.77 9.86
C GLY A 279 17.71 -12.17 9.14
N ARG A 280 18.35 -11.29 8.38
CA ARG A 280 19.56 -11.58 7.62
C ARG A 280 20.72 -12.02 8.51
N HIS A 281 20.92 -11.35 9.63
CA HIS A 281 21.98 -11.61 10.59
C HIS A 281 21.59 -12.64 11.67
N SER A 282 20.32 -13.04 11.72
CA SER A 282 19.83 -14.01 12.71
C SER A 282 20.29 -15.44 12.41
N GLY A 283 20.57 -16.20 13.46
CA GLY A 283 20.74 -17.65 13.38
C GLY A 283 19.39 -18.36 13.14
N TYR A 284 19.40 -19.70 13.18
CA TYR A 284 18.15 -20.46 13.16
C TYR A 284 17.62 -20.67 14.61
N PRO A 285 16.29 -20.58 14.85
CA PRO A 285 15.23 -20.26 13.88
C PRO A 285 15.28 -18.79 13.45
N LYS A 286 15.08 -18.52 12.13
CA LYS A 286 14.98 -17.14 11.62
C LYS A 286 13.65 -16.51 11.97
N PRO A 287 13.63 -15.22 12.36
CA PRO A 287 12.40 -14.46 12.52
C PRO A 287 11.69 -14.31 11.16
N ARG A 288 10.38 -14.07 11.18
CA ARG A 288 9.62 -13.78 9.95
C ARG A 288 9.79 -12.35 9.46
N GLY A 289 10.27 -11.46 10.32
CA GLY A 289 10.60 -10.08 9.98
C GLY A 289 9.42 -9.21 9.60
N ILE A 290 8.22 -9.47 10.12
CA ILE A 290 7.02 -8.65 9.90
C ILE A 290 6.40 -8.21 11.22
N ALA A 291 5.58 -7.16 11.18
CA ALA A 291 4.76 -6.72 12.31
C ALA A 291 3.93 -7.88 12.91
N ARG A 292 3.50 -7.74 14.16
CA ARG A 292 2.58 -8.69 14.84
C ARG A 292 1.13 -8.51 14.34
N VAL A 293 0.93 -8.77 13.04
CA VAL A 293 -0.31 -8.50 12.31
C VAL A 293 -1.54 -9.11 12.98
N LYS A 294 -1.45 -10.36 13.44
CA LYS A 294 -2.57 -11.05 14.07
C LYS A 294 -2.99 -10.37 15.37
N GLU A 295 -2.03 -10.07 16.24
CA GLU A 295 -2.29 -9.39 17.52
C GLU A 295 -2.85 -7.98 17.31
N LEU A 296 -2.34 -7.23 16.32
CA LEU A 296 -2.88 -5.93 15.94
C LEU A 296 -4.34 -6.01 15.47
N LEU A 297 -4.68 -6.97 14.62
CA LEU A 297 -6.06 -7.20 14.17
C LEU A 297 -6.98 -7.60 15.33
N GLU A 298 -6.53 -8.50 16.22
CA GLU A 298 -7.28 -8.93 17.41
C GLU A 298 -7.53 -7.76 18.38
N ALA A 299 -6.58 -6.84 18.49
CA ALA A 299 -6.75 -5.59 19.24
C ALA A 299 -7.69 -4.59 18.55
N GLY A 300 -8.07 -4.83 17.28
CA GLY A 300 -8.91 -3.96 16.48
C GLY A 300 -8.17 -2.73 15.90
N VAL A 301 -6.85 -2.82 15.73
CA VAL A 301 -6.05 -1.85 14.97
C VAL A 301 -6.34 -2.02 13.49
N ASN A 302 -6.40 -0.93 12.75
CA ASN A 302 -6.54 -0.98 11.28
C ASN A 302 -5.21 -1.39 10.65
N VAL A 303 -5.12 -2.62 10.15
CA VAL A 303 -3.93 -3.14 9.47
C VAL A 303 -4.20 -3.23 7.98
N VAL A 304 -3.31 -2.67 7.18
CA VAL A 304 -3.31 -2.74 5.71
C VAL A 304 -2.04 -3.43 5.22
N CYS A 305 -1.95 -3.77 3.95
CA CYS A 305 -0.73 -4.31 3.35
C CYS A 305 -0.29 -3.49 2.14
N GLY A 306 1.02 -3.47 1.89
CA GLY A 306 1.65 -2.78 0.76
C GLY A 306 2.70 -3.64 0.07
N GLN A 307 2.93 -3.36 -1.21
CA GLN A 307 3.98 -4.00 -2.03
C GLN A 307 5.36 -3.46 -1.67
N ASP A 308 5.44 -2.17 -1.36
CA ASP A 308 6.63 -1.38 -1.08
C ASP A 308 7.50 -1.15 -2.32
N ASP A 309 8.29 -2.12 -2.70
CA ASP A 309 9.24 -2.07 -3.81
C ASP A 309 8.93 -3.10 -4.91
N LEU A 310 9.46 -2.85 -6.09
CA LEU A 310 9.27 -3.70 -7.26
C LEU A 310 10.55 -3.79 -8.10
N GLN A 311 11.18 -4.98 -8.12
CA GLN A 311 12.29 -5.31 -9.01
C GLN A 311 13.39 -4.24 -8.99
N ASN A 312 13.92 -3.97 -7.79
CA ASN A 312 15.00 -3.02 -7.53
C ASN A 312 16.00 -3.57 -6.50
N MET A 313 16.90 -2.72 -5.99
CA MET A 313 17.93 -3.11 -5.02
C MET A 313 17.37 -3.46 -3.63
N PHE A 314 16.16 -3.01 -3.29
CA PHE A 314 15.50 -3.33 -2.03
C PHE A 314 14.76 -4.66 -2.12
N TYR A 315 14.04 -4.89 -3.22
CA TYR A 315 13.22 -6.08 -3.42
C TYR A 315 13.24 -6.57 -4.89
N PRO A 316 13.80 -7.76 -5.18
CA PRO A 316 14.01 -8.22 -6.56
C PRO A 316 12.77 -8.86 -7.21
N PHE A 317 11.66 -8.96 -6.48
CA PHE A 317 10.43 -9.64 -6.94
C PHE A 317 9.26 -8.65 -7.08
N GLY A 318 8.05 -9.19 -7.06
CA GLY A 318 6.80 -8.43 -7.12
C GLY A 318 6.22 -8.33 -8.52
N LYS A 319 4.92 -8.10 -8.57
CA LYS A 319 4.15 -7.92 -9.82
C LYS A 319 3.00 -6.93 -9.70
N MET A 320 3.02 -6.07 -8.68
CA MET A 320 1.95 -5.09 -8.40
C MET A 320 0.56 -5.73 -8.29
N ASP A 321 0.47 -6.88 -7.64
CA ASP A 321 -0.79 -7.58 -7.42
C ASP A 321 -1.16 -7.58 -5.93
N PRO A 322 -2.15 -6.78 -5.51
CA PRO A 322 -2.54 -6.70 -4.11
C PRO A 322 -3.02 -8.04 -3.52
N LEU A 323 -3.53 -8.96 -4.35
CA LEU A 323 -3.89 -10.30 -3.88
C LEU A 323 -2.66 -11.13 -3.52
N GLU A 324 -1.54 -10.98 -4.24
CA GLU A 324 -0.28 -11.64 -3.90
C GLU A 324 0.27 -11.11 -2.56
N VAL A 325 0.28 -9.78 -2.39
CA VAL A 325 0.71 -9.12 -1.15
C VAL A 325 -0.13 -9.61 0.04
N ALA A 326 -1.45 -9.62 -0.11
CA ALA A 326 -2.37 -10.11 0.91
C ALA A 326 -2.17 -11.61 1.21
N LEU A 327 -1.88 -12.43 0.20
CA LEU A 327 -1.62 -13.87 0.36
C LEU A 327 -0.31 -14.11 1.14
N ILE A 328 0.77 -13.40 0.77
CA ILE A 328 2.06 -13.50 1.48
C ILE A 328 1.89 -13.02 2.93
N THR A 329 1.17 -11.93 3.14
CA THR A 329 0.84 -11.43 4.48
C THR A 329 0.09 -12.48 5.29
N ALA A 330 -0.95 -13.11 4.71
CA ALA A 330 -1.72 -14.15 5.38
C ALA A 330 -0.84 -15.36 5.80
N HIS A 331 0.10 -15.78 4.94
CA HIS A 331 1.03 -16.87 5.26
C HIS A 331 1.97 -16.51 6.40
N LEU A 332 2.61 -15.34 6.33
CA LEU A 332 3.60 -14.93 7.32
C LEU A 332 2.96 -14.58 8.68
N ALA A 333 1.74 -14.03 8.65
CA ALA A 333 0.97 -13.70 9.86
C ALA A 333 0.12 -14.88 10.40
N HIS A 334 0.12 -16.06 9.73
CA HIS A 334 -0.71 -17.23 10.07
C HIS A 334 -2.22 -16.95 10.12
N LEU A 335 -2.71 -16.19 9.13
CA LEU A 335 -4.13 -15.90 8.98
C LEU A 335 -4.82 -17.01 8.17
N GLY A 336 -5.34 -18.03 8.84
CA GLY A 336 -5.87 -19.24 8.19
C GLY A 336 -7.35 -19.54 8.44
N ALA A 337 -7.96 -18.94 9.46
CA ALA A 337 -9.39 -19.07 9.69
C ALA A 337 -10.20 -18.25 8.65
N PRO A 338 -11.46 -18.61 8.34
CA PRO A 338 -12.23 -17.90 7.33
C PRO A 338 -12.30 -16.38 7.51
N HIS A 339 -12.53 -15.90 8.74
CA HIS A 339 -12.57 -14.47 9.05
C HIS A 339 -11.18 -13.80 8.95
N GLU A 340 -10.10 -14.53 9.22
CA GLU A 340 -8.72 -14.04 9.07
C GLU A 340 -8.34 -13.91 7.58
N ILE A 341 -8.75 -14.86 6.75
CA ILE A 341 -8.57 -14.80 5.29
C ILE A 341 -9.35 -13.62 4.70
N GLU A 342 -10.58 -13.40 5.19
CA GLU A 342 -11.37 -12.23 4.79
C GLU A 342 -10.72 -10.92 5.24
N ALA A 343 -10.16 -10.85 6.46
CA ALA A 343 -9.39 -9.70 6.93
C ALA A 343 -8.18 -9.44 6.02
N ALA A 344 -7.41 -10.47 5.66
CA ALA A 344 -6.28 -10.33 4.74
C ALA A 344 -6.72 -9.81 3.36
N PHE A 345 -7.83 -10.32 2.80
CA PHE A 345 -8.40 -9.81 1.57
C PHE A 345 -8.89 -8.36 1.68
N ASN A 346 -9.30 -7.92 2.87
CA ASN A 346 -9.75 -6.55 3.12
C ASN A 346 -8.61 -5.56 3.36
N MET A 347 -7.38 -6.01 3.63
CA MET A 347 -6.22 -5.12 3.82
C MET A 347 -5.99 -4.18 2.63
N PRO A 348 -5.94 -4.64 1.36
CA PRO A 348 -5.77 -3.76 0.20
C PRO A 348 -7.10 -3.14 -0.29
N ARG A 349 -8.18 -3.22 0.48
CA ARG A 349 -9.52 -2.74 0.15
C ARG A 349 -10.09 -1.85 1.24
N TYR A 350 -11.03 -2.35 2.02
CA TYR A 350 -11.77 -1.57 3.04
C TYR A 350 -10.86 -1.03 4.15
N HIS A 351 -9.83 -1.78 4.57
CA HIS A 351 -8.88 -1.29 5.55
C HIS A 351 -8.03 -0.15 4.97
N ALA A 352 -7.55 -0.31 3.73
CA ALA A 352 -6.83 0.75 3.02
C ALA A 352 -7.72 1.95 2.71
N ALA A 353 -8.98 1.72 2.31
CA ALA A 353 -9.94 2.80 2.08
C ALA A 353 -10.21 3.64 3.34
N ARG A 354 -10.28 3.01 4.52
CA ARG A 354 -10.36 3.71 5.81
C ARG A 354 -9.14 4.60 6.04
N MET A 355 -7.93 4.07 5.82
CA MET A 355 -6.67 4.81 5.95
C MET A 355 -6.59 6.02 5.00
N TRP A 356 -7.14 5.87 3.78
CA TRP A 356 -7.19 6.92 2.76
C TRP A 356 -8.32 7.93 2.97
N GLY A 357 -9.27 7.68 3.87
CA GLY A 357 -10.46 8.50 4.05
C GLY A 357 -11.44 8.42 2.87
N LEU A 358 -11.51 7.28 2.17
CA LEU A 358 -12.42 7.09 1.03
C LEU A 358 -13.82 6.70 1.49
N TYR A 359 -14.70 7.65 1.67
CA TYR A 359 -16.07 7.43 2.18
C TYR A 359 -17.02 6.79 1.16
N ASN A 360 -16.78 6.97 -0.14
CA ASN A 360 -17.62 6.45 -1.23
C ASN A 360 -17.06 5.16 -1.86
N TYR A 361 -16.28 4.39 -1.09
CA TYR A 361 -15.62 3.17 -1.52
C TYR A 361 -16.45 1.95 -1.13
N GLY A 362 -16.81 1.11 -2.12
CA GLY A 362 -17.58 -0.11 -1.89
C GLY A 362 -18.51 -0.48 -3.05
N VAL A 363 -19.31 -1.54 -2.85
CA VAL A 363 -20.33 -2.00 -3.80
C VAL A 363 -21.72 -1.73 -3.19
N PHE A 364 -22.14 -0.47 -3.22
CA PHE A 364 -23.45 -0.02 -2.71
C PHE A 364 -23.97 1.17 -3.53
N VAL A 365 -25.28 1.41 -3.45
CA VAL A 365 -25.90 2.55 -4.15
C VAL A 365 -25.36 3.87 -3.61
N GLY A 366 -24.83 4.70 -4.50
CA GLY A 366 -24.17 5.97 -4.19
C GLY A 366 -22.64 5.88 -4.19
N ALA A 367 -22.04 4.69 -4.22
CA ALA A 367 -20.59 4.54 -4.35
C ALA A 367 -20.11 4.89 -5.75
N ALA A 368 -18.89 5.40 -5.88
CA ALA A 368 -18.21 5.54 -7.15
C ALA A 368 -17.99 4.16 -7.79
N ALA A 369 -18.27 4.02 -9.08
CA ALA A 369 -18.11 2.76 -9.81
C ALA A 369 -16.64 2.52 -10.18
N ASN A 370 -15.79 2.38 -9.16
CA ASN A 370 -14.39 1.99 -9.22
C ASN A 370 -14.28 0.55 -8.75
N LEU A 371 -14.30 -0.39 -9.69
CA LEU A 371 -14.55 -1.79 -9.43
C LEU A 371 -13.51 -2.69 -10.09
N VAL A 372 -13.33 -3.88 -9.54
CA VAL A 372 -12.67 -5.00 -10.19
C VAL A 372 -13.59 -6.22 -10.16
N ILE A 373 -13.75 -6.86 -11.30
CA ILE A 373 -14.41 -8.16 -11.43
C ILE A 373 -13.32 -9.21 -11.42
N LEU A 374 -13.42 -10.16 -10.49
CA LEU A 374 -12.47 -11.26 -10.28
C LEU A 374 -13.12 -12.60 -10.64
N GLU A 375 -12.41 -13.47 -11.32
CA GLU A 375 -12.87 -14.86 -11.59
C GLU A 375 -12.78 -15.69 -10.30
N ALA A 376 -13.66 -15.39 -9.36
CA ALA A 376 -13.80 -16.06 -8.07
C ALA A 376 -15.25 -15.89 -7.59
N GLU A 377 -15.75 -16.81 -6.78
CA GLU A 377 -17.12 -16.72 -6.27
C GLU A 377 -17.24 -15.89 -4.97
N THR A 378 -16.17 -15.86 -4.18
CA THR A 378 -16.13 -15.18 -2.87
C THR A 378 -14.76 -14.53 -2.60
N ALA A 379 -14.70 -13.64 -1.63
CA ALA A 379 -13.46 -13.03 -1.12
C ALA A 379 -12.40 -14.09 -0.72
N VAL A 380 -12.84 -15.13 -0.01
CA VAL A 380 -11.95 -16.23 0.40
C VAL A 380 -11.38 -16.98 -0.80
N GLN A 381 -12.20 -17.24 -1.82
CA GLN A 381 -11.73 -17.91 -3.04
C GLN A 381 -10.81 -16.99 -3.85
N ALA A 382 -11.11 -15.70 -3.96
CA ALA A 382 -10.25 -14.74 -4.65
C ALA A 382 -8.83 -14.74 -4.07
N LEU A 383 -8.68 -14.71 -2.75
CA LEU A 383 -7.38 -14.78 -2.11
C LEU A 383 -6.69 -16.13 -2.31
N ARG A 384 -7.43 -17.25 -2.25
CA ARG A 384 -6.87 -18.60 -2.42
C ARG A 384 -6.44 -18.89 -3.86
N GLN A 385 -7.22 -18.46 -4.84
CA GLN A 385 -7.04 -18.84 -6.24
C GLN A 385 -6.18 -17.86 -7.03
N GLN A 386 -6.01 -16.63 -6.53
CA GLN A 386 -5.22 -15.60 -7.20
C GLN A 386 -5.62 -15.42 -8.68
N PRO A 387 -6.90 -15.16 -9.00
CA PRO A 387 -7.39 -15.22 -10.37
C PRO A 387 -6.64 -14.27 -11.28
N ALA A 388 -6.24 -14.77 -12.46
CA ALA A 388 -5.57 -13.99 -13.48
C ALA A 388 -6.54 -13.12 -14.28
N ASN A 389 -7.78 -13.60 -14.48
CA ASN A 389 -8.81 -12.90 -15.23
C ASN A 389 -9.43 -11.80 -14.39
N ARG A 390 -9.35 -10.57 -14.91
CA ARG A 390 -9.84 -9.37 -14.22
C ARG A 390 -10.40 -8.38 -15.23
N THR A 391 -11.54 -7.77 -14.88
CA THR A 391 -12.04 -6.56 -15.57
C THR A 391 -12.00 -5.41 -14.59
N VAL A 392 -11.34 -4.32 -14.96
CA VAL A 392 -11.15 -3.14 -14.11
C VAL A 392 -11.98 -1.99 -14.66
N ILE A 393 -12.77 -1.39 -13.79
CA ILE A 393 -13.71 -0.32 -14.10
C ILE A 393 -13.36 0.89 -13.23
N ARG A 394 -13.17 2.07 -13.87
CA ARG A 394 -12.97 3.35 -13.19
C ARG A 394 -14.06 4.32 -13.59
N ASN A 395 -14.75 4.89 -12.60
CA ASN A 395 -15.85 5.82 -12.82
C ASN A 395 -16.87 5.32 -13.86
N GLY A 396 -17.22 4.03 -13.77
CA GLY A 396 -18.17 3.39 -14.66
C GLY A 396 -17.67 3.10 -16.08
N ARG A 397 -16.38 3.27 -16.37
CA ARG A 397 -15.77 2.93 -17.67
C ARG A 397 -14.79 1.78 -17.51
N VAL A 398 -14.86 0.81 -18.41
CA VAL A 398 -13.85 -0.26 -18.46
C VAL A 398 -12.50 0.33 -18.85
N LEU A 399 -11.50 0.18 -17.98
CA LEU A 399 -10.12 0.56 -18.25
C LEU A 399 -9.35 -0.58 -18.94
N THR A 400 -9.49 -1.80 -18.41
CA THR A 400 -8.75 -2.96 -18.91
C THR A 400 -9.51 -4.24 -18.63
N GLU A 401 -9.32 -5.20 -19.51
CA GLU A 401 -9.73 -6.59 -19.35
C GLU A 401 -8.52 -7.49 -19.55
N ARG A 402 -8.27 -8.35 -18.58
CA ARG A 402 -7.27 -9.40 -18.68
C ARG A 402 -7.97 -10.75 -18.78
N LYS A 403 -7.67 -11.51 -19.85
CA LYS A 403 -8.23 -12.84 -20.13
C LYS A 403 -7.07 -13.80 -20.35
N ALA A 404 -6.91 -14.78 -19.48
CA ALA A 404 -5.99 -15.89 -19.63
C ALA A 404 -6.78 -17.11 -20.15
N GLU A 405 -6.21 -17.85 -21.08
CA GLU A 405 -6.79 -19.05 -21.65
C GLU A 405 -5.91 -20.25 -21.34
N THR A 406 -6.52 -21.36 -20.93
CA THR A 406 -5.82 -22.65 -20.77
C THR A 406 -6.28 -23.60 -21.85
N ILE A 407 -5.36 -24.03 -22.72
CA ILE A 407 -5.64 -24.98 -23.80
C ILE A 407 -5.19 -26.38 -23.37
N TRP A 408 -6.12 -27.32 -23.28
CA TRP A 408 -5.85 -28.71 -22.95
C TRP A 408 -5.65 -29.54 -24.23
N HIS A 409 -4.47 -30.14 -24.40
CA HIS A 409 -4.18 -31.09 -25.49
C HIS A 409 -4.32 -32.52 -24.95
N MET A 410 -5.58 -32.98 -24.80
CA MET A 410 -5.87 -34.34 -24.35
C MET A 410 -5.84 -35.25 -25.58
N SER A 411 -4.97 -36.27 -25.59
CA SER A 411 -5.08 -37.40 -26.53
C SER A 411 -6.26 -38.28 -26.07
N ASN A 412 -7.27 -38.42 -26.91
CA ASN A 412 -8.35 -39.41 -26.69
C ASN A 412 -7.79 -40.83 -26.77
#